data_08e017f3daa87422e055de7ee3176f69
#
_entry.id   08e017f3daa87422e055de7ee3176f69
#
_cell.length_a   1.000
_cell.length_b   1.000
_cell.length_c   1.000
_cell.angle_alpha   90.00
_cell.angle_beta   90.00
_cell.angle_gamma   90.00
#
_symmetry.space_group_name_H-M   'P 1'
#
loop_
_entity.id
_entity.type
_entity.pdbx_description
1 polymer ?
#
loop_
_entity_poly.entity_id
_entity_poly.type
_entity_poly.pdbx_seq_one_letter_code
_entity_poly.pdbx_strand_id
1 'polypeptide(L)'
;RTVGDVIFTIREPIGTFVSITPYNFPVELYAHKVAPCLITGNAVLIKPASDTPLSAYLLTELLWEAGVPGGVVQLVTGSGTVMGEWLKKTCLVDGVGFTGSTAVGKTLMEGGGAHLQHVFLELGGNDPYVVFDSADMDVAVSQAIGGRTWNAGQTCCANKRFLVQNNIRQAFTERLVQGLREVKMGDPMQEDTVVGPLINEQQAK
;
A
#
# COMPACT_ATOMS: atom_id res chain seq x y z
N ARG A 1 32.19 -29.21 10.44
CA ARG A 1 32.97 -28.01 10.84
C ARG A 1 34.40 -28.46 11.11
N THR A 2 35.35 -27.90 10.39
CA THR A 2 36.78 -28.08 10.68
C THR A 2 37.15 -27.14 11.83
N VAL A 3 38.00 -27.59 12.74
CA VAL A 3 38.49 -26.79 13.85
C VAL A 3 39.31 -25.62 13.27
N GLY A 4 38.86 -24.38 13.48
CA GLY A 4 39.48 -23.15 12.97
C GLY A 4 38.64 -22.36 11.95
N ASP A 5 37.48 -22.86 11.49
CA ASP A 5 36.62 -22.12 10.60
C ASP A 5 35.91 -20.99 11.36
N VAL A 6 35.99 -19.76 10.82
CA VAL A 6 35.22 -18.60 11.27
C VAL A 6 34.09 -18.35 10.26
N ILE A 7 32.85 -18.44 10.73
CA ILE A 7 31.64 -18.19 9.89
C ILE A 7 30.93 -16.96 10.45
N PHE A 8 30.71 -15.99 9.59
CA PHE A 8 29.92 -14.79 9.91
C PHE A 8 29.01 -14.41 8.75
N THR A 9 27.94 -13.67 9.03
CA THR A 9 27.04 -13.11 8.02
C THR A 9 27.17 -11.60 8.03
N ILE A 10 27.14 -11.01 6.85
CA ILE A 10 27.09 -9.57 6.65
C ILE A 10 25.80 -9.22 5.88
N ARG A 11 25.33 -7.98 6.05
CA ARG A 11 24.22 -7.44 5.27
C ARG A 11 24.81 -6.54 4.20
N GLU A 12 24.33 -6.71 2.97
CA GLU A 12 24.75 -5.91 1.82
C GLU A 12 23.51 -5.33 1.12
N PRO A 13 23.63 -4.21 0.39
CA PRO A 13 22.57 -3.72 -0.48
C PRO A 13 22.19 -4.80 -1.52
N ILE A 14 20.90 -4.86 -1.86
CA ILE A 14 20.41 -5.72 -2.95
C ILE A 14 20.83 -5.14 -4.31
N GLY A 15 20.79 -3.80 -4.44
CA GLY A 15 21.16 -3.10 -5.66
C GLY A 15 20.13 -2.05 -6.08
N THR A 16 19.63 -2.15 -7.31
CA THR A 16 18.65 -1.22 -7.88
C THR A 16 17.23 -1.77 -7.74
N PHE A 17 16.37 -0.98 -7.11
CA PHE A 17 14.94 -1.27 -6.98
C PHE A 17 14.11 -0.47 -7.95
N VAL A 18 13.05 -1.09 -8.47
CA VAL A 18 11.87 -0.36 -8.98
C VAL A 18 10.75 -0.50 -7.97
N SER A 19 10.22 0.63 -7.53
CA SER A 19 9.14 0.67 -6.55
C SER A 19 7.90 1.31 -7.15
N ILE A 20 6.78 0.59 -7.14
CA ILE A 20 5.50 1.02 -7.71
C ILE A 20 4.53 1.23 -6.56
N THR A 21 3.98 2.44 -6.45
CA THR A 21 3.04 2.81 -5.39
C THR A 21 1.62 3.02 -5.92
N PRO A 22 0.61 2.68 -5.13
CA PRO A 22 -0.79 2.89 -5.46
C PRO A 22 -1.24 4.33 -5.17
N TYR A 23 -2.50 4.62 -5.50
CA TYR A 23 -3.11 5.94 -5.35
C TYR A 23 -3.61 6.26 -3.94
N ASN A 24 -3.91 5.24 -3.13
CA ASN A 24 -4.71 5.41 -1.92
C ASN A 24 -3.99 6.08 -0.74
N PHE A 25 -2.69 5.85 -0.59
CA PHE A 25 -1.82 6.51 0.40
C PHE A 25 -0.49 6.92 -0.25
N PRO A 26 -0.50 7.94 -1.12
CA PRO A 26 0.65 8.23 -1.99
C PRO A 26 1.90 8.70 -1.23
N VAL A 27 1.75 9.35 -0.08
CA VAL A 27 2.87 9.79 0.78
C VAL A 27 3.41 8.63 1.61
N GLU A 28 2.52 7.92 2.31
CA GLU A 28 2.90 6.82 3.19
C GLU A 28 3.56 5.67 2.41
N LEU A 29 2.92 5.22 1.33
CA LEU A 29 3.42 4.11 0.55
C LEU A 29 4.67 4.46 -0.29
N TYR A 30 4.88 5.73 -0.59
CA TYR A 30 6.18 6.21 -1.06
C TYR A 30 7.25 6.01 0.01
N ALA A 31 7.00 6.48 1.23
CA ALA A 31 7.95 6.36 2.33
C ALA A 31 8.27 4.89 2.66
N HIS A 32 7.25 4.00 2.66
CA HIS A 32 7.43 2.56 2.86
C HIS A 32 8.35 1.87 1.83
N LYS A 33 8.48 2.44 0.64
CA LYS A 33 9.35 1.89 -0.41
C LYS A 33 10.72 2.56 -0.44
N VAL A 34 10.75 3.88 -0.39
CA VAL A 34 11.98 4.65 -0.56
C VAL A 34 12.87 4.62 0.68
N ALA A 35 12.30 4.80 1.87
CA ALA A 35 13.09 4.88 3.09
C ALA A 35 13.89 3.58 3.38
N PRO A 36 13.30 2.36 3.28
CA PRO A 36 14.08 1.13 3.44
C PRO A 36 15.17 0.97 2.38
N CYS A 37 14.91 1.36 1.12
CA CYS A 37 15.92 1.32 0.08
C CYS A 37 17.12 2.19 0.43
N LEU A 38 16.87 3.44 0.85
CA LEU A 38 17.92 4.40 1.19
C LEU A 38 18.76 3.96 2.39
N ILE A 39 18.11 3.60 3.50
CA ILE A 39 18.81 3.23 4.74
C ILE A 39 19.65 1.95 4.58
N THR A 40 19.33 1.11 3.61
CA THR A 40 20.06 -0.12 3.32
C THR A 40 21.02 -0.01 2.12
N GLY A 41 21.25 1.22 1.61
CA GLY A 41 22.24 1.52 0.57
C GLY A 41 21.81 1.12 -0.85
N ASN A 42 20.51 0.95 -1.12
CA ASN A 42 20.02 0.65 -2.46
C ASN A 42 19.65 1.92 -3.22
N ALA A 43 19.69 1.85 -4.56
CA ALA A 43 19.09 2.85 -5.43
C ALA A 43 17.62 2.48 -5.71
N VAL A 44 16.77 3.49 -5.92
CA VAL A 44 15.34 3.27 -6.19
C VAL A 44 14.82 4.16 -7.31
N LEU A 45 14.18 3.53 -8.30
CA LEU A 45 13.34 4.18 -9.29
C LEU A 45 11.88 4.06 -8.83
N ILE A 46 11.26 5.18 -8.45
CA ILE A 46 9.89 5.19 -7.96
C ILE A 46 8.90 5.51 -9.10
N LYS A 47 7.86 4.71 -9.24
CA LYS A 47 6.74 4.93 -10.15
C LYS A 47 5.46 5.08 -9.35
N PRO A 48 4.93 6.30 -9.17
CA PRO A 48 3.65 6.52 -8.51
C PRO A 48 2.46 6.09 -9.36
N ALA A 49 1.29 5.95 -8.75
CA ALA A 49 0.05 5.81 -9.48
C ALA A 49 -0.18 7.01 -10.41
N SER A 50 -0.77 6.76 -11.57
CA SER A 50 -1.01 7.80 -12.57
C SER A 50 -1.96 8.89 -12.08
N ASP A 51 -2.89 8.54 -11.18
CA ASP A 51 -3.88 9.47 -10.62
C ASP A 51 -3.31 10.36 -9.48
N THR A 52 -2.15 9.97 -8.87
CA THR A 52 -1.57 10.68 -7.72
C THR A 52 -0.05 10.88 -7.82
N PRO A 53 0.48 11.42 -8.92
CA PRO A 53 1.92 11.53 -9.11
C PRO A 53 2.56 12.69 -8.32
N LEU A 54 1.80 13.75 -8.01
CA LEU A 54 2.35 15.00 -7.45
C LEU A 54 2.97 14.81 -6.06
N SER A 55 2.36 14.01 -5.20
CA SER A 55 2.92 13.75 -3.86
C SER A 55 4.30 13.06 -3.95
N ALA A 56 4.45 12.10 -4.85
CA ALA A 56 5.71 11.40 -5.06
C ALA A 56 6.77 12.35 -5.67
N TYR A 57 6.35 13.23 -6.59
CA TYR A 57 7.23 14.24 -7.18
C TYR A 57 7.78 15.17 -6.09
N LEU A 58 6.92 15.77 -5.27
CA LEU A 58 7.33 16.68 -4.19
C LEU A 58 8.24 15.98 -3.17
N LEU A 59 7.93 14.76 -2.78
CA LEU A 59 8.78 14.01 -1.85
C LEU A 59 10.16 13.70 -2.45
N THR A 60 10.22 13.41 -3.75
CA THR A 60 11.48 13.17 -4.43
C THR A 60 12.33 14.45 -4.52
N GLU A 61 11.71 15.61 -4.82
CA GLU A 61 12.40 16.91 -4.78
C GLU A 61 12.95 17.22 -3.40
N LEU A 62 12.16 17.02 -2.34
CA LEU A 62 12.61 17.22 -0.95
C LEU A 62 13.81 16.32 -0.58
N LEU A 63 13.86 15.10 -1.09
CA LEU A 63 15.01 14.23 -0.88
C LEU A 63 16.26 14.75 -1.59
N TRP A 64 16.13 15.27 -2.82
CA TRP A 64 17.24 15.88 -3.53
C TRP A 64 17.72 17.16 -2.86
N GLU A 65 16.82 18.01 -2.40
CA GLU A 65 17.16 19.22 -1.60
C GLU A 65 17.84 18.85 -0.28
N ALA A 66 17.47 17.74 0.33
CA ALA A 66 18.13 17.21 1.53
C ALA A 66 19.50 16.56 1.26
N GLY A 67 19.96 16.53 0.00
CA GLY A 67 21.28 16.04 -0.39
C GLY A 67 21.32 14.58 -0.85
N VAL A 68 20.19 13.91 -1.03
CA VAL A 68 20.17 12.56 -1.65
C VAL A 68 20.57 12.69 -3.12
N PRO A 69 21.61 11.97 -3.60
CA PRO A 69 22.03 12.06 -4.99
C PRO A 69 20.91 11.66 -5.96
N GLY A 70 20.72 12.41 -7.04
CA GLY A 70 19.68 12.16 -8.04
C GLY A 70 19.80 10.80 -8.73
N GLY A 71 20.98 10.18 -8.74
CA GLY A 71 21.18 8.81 -9.22
C GLY A 71 20.71 7.72 -8.24
N VAL A 72 20.48 8.06 -6.97
CA VAL A 72 20.06 7.11 -5.93
C VAL A 72 18.54 7.04 -5.83
N VAL A 73 17.85 8.18 -5.93
CA VAL A 73 16.38 8.23 -5.99
C VAL A 73 15.97 8.91 -7.29
N GLN A 74 15.23 8.19 -8.11
CA GLN A 74 14.68 8.69 -9.36
C GLN A 74 13.18 8.47 -9.40
N LEU A 75 12.46 9.32 -10.12
CA LEU A 75 11.02 9.22 -10.32
C LEU A 75 10.69 9.13 -11.81
N VAL A 76 9.80 8.20 -12.14
CA VAL A 76 9.23 8.08 -13.47
C VAL A 76 7.72 8.05 -13.38
N THR A 77 7.07 8.82 -14.23
CA THR A 77 5.61 8.79 -14.43
C THR A 77 5.26 8.02 -15.71
N GLY A 78 4.02 7.57 -15.80
CA GLY A 78 3.53 6.89 -16.99
C GLY A 78 2.65 5.68 -16.68
N SER A 79 2.34 4.91 -17.73
CA SER A 79 1.46 3.75 -17.66
C SER A 79 2.05 2.62 -16.81
N GLY A 80 1.24 2.08 -15.89
CA GLY A 80 1.59 0.89 -15.12
C GLY A 80 1.78 -0.35 -15.98
N THR A 81 1.02 -0.48 -17.08
CA THR A 81 1.16 -1.57 -18.04
C THR A 81 2.52 -1.53 -18.74
N VAL A 82 2.94 -0.34 -19.20
CA VAL A 82 4.25 -0.17 -19.87
C VAL A 82 5.38 -0.52 -18.89
N MET A 83 5.31 -0.04 -17.65
CA MET A 83 6.30 -0.36 -16.64
C MET A 83 6.33 -1.86 -16.32
N GLY A 84 5.18 -2.49 -16.16
CA GLY A 84 5.09 -3.93 -15.90
C GLY A 84 5.67 -4.78 -17.03
N GLU A 85 5.39 -4.43 -18.28
CA GLU A 85 5.96 -5.13 -19.44
C GLU A 85 7.48 -4.92 -19.58
N TRP A 86 7.98 -3.77 -19.20
CA TRP A 86 9.42 -3.52 -19.15
C TRP A 86 10.09 -4.35 -18.05
N LEU A 87 9.51 -4.40 -16.85
CA LEU A 87 10.04 -5.16 -15.71
C LEU A 87 10.13 -6.66 -15.99
N LYS A 88 9.21 -7.22 -16.77
CA LYS A 88 9.27 -8.64 -17.16
C LYS A 88 10.45 -8.99 -18.06
N LYS A 89 11.05 -8.01 -18.72
CA LYS A 89 12.06 -8.20 -19.77
C LYS A 89 13.44 -7.70 -19.36
N THR A 90 13.52 -6.88 -18.31
CA THR A 90 14.78 -6.24 -17.94
C THR A 90 15.56 -7.06 -16.93
N CYS A 91 16.88 -7.10 -17.13
CA CYS A 91 17.84 -7.61 -16.16
C CYS A 91 18.60 -6.49 -15.40
N LEU A 92 18.18 -5.23 -15.57
CA LEU A 92 18.82 -4.04 -14.97
C LEU A 92 18.32 -3.73 -13.56
N VAL A 93 17.39 -4.52 -13.04
CA VAL A 93 16.72 -4.32 -11.76
C VAL A 93 16.94 -5.55 -10.89
N ASP A 94 17.42 -5.34 -9.67
CA ASP A 94 17.71 -6.40 -8.70
C ASP A 94 16.49 -6.68 -7.80
N GLY A 95 15.64 -5.67 -7.59
CA GLY A 95 14.45 -5.78 -6.76
C GLY A 95 13.25 -4.99 -7.26
N VAL A 96 12.06 -5.54 -7.03
CA VAL A 96 10.78 -4.89 -7.34
C VAL A 96 9.97 -4.76 -6.05
N GLY A 97 9.61 -3.54 -5.68
CA GLY A 97 8.67 -3.24 -4.60
C GLY A 97 7.32 -2.81 -5.18
N PHE A 98 6.25 -3.53 -4.92
CA PHE A 98 4.93 -3.23 -5.47
C PHE A 98 3.88 -3.19 -4.36
N THR A 99 3.03 -2.19 -4.41
CA THR A 99 1.77 -2.16 -3.66
C THR A 99 0.63 -1.89 -4.62
N GLY A 100 -0.38 -2.77 -4.63
CA GLY A 100 -1.52 -2.63 -5.54
C GLY A 100 -2.36 -3.90 -5.65
N SER A 101 -2.95 -4.16 -6.84
CA SER A 101 -3.85 -5.30 -7.04
C SER A 101 -3.10 -6.64 -7.05
N THR A 102 -3.76 -7.68 -6.53
CA THR A 102 -3.24 -9.06 -6.54
C THR A 102 -2.94 -9.57 -7.95
N ALA A 103 -3.74 -9.20 -8.93
CA ALA A 103 -3.53 -9.61 -10.32
C ALA A 103 -2.20 -9.08 -10.88
N VAL A 104 -1.92 -7.79 -10.67
CA VAL A 104 -0.63 -7.18 -11.09
C VAL A 104 0.53 -7.76 -10.29
N GLY A 105 0.36 -7.96 -8.99
CA GLY A 105 1.40 -8.58 -8.15
C GLY A 105 1.83 -9.96 -8.64
N LYS A 106 0.89 -10.81 -9.03
CA LYS A 106 1.18 -12.13 -9.64
C LYS A 106 2.00 -11.98 -10.91
N THR A 107 1.62 -11.07 -11.80
CA THR A 107 2.35 -10.80 -13.05
C THR A 107 3.78 -10.32 -12.80
N LEU A 108 3.99 -9.46 -11.79
CA LEU A 108 5.33 -9.00 -11.42
C LEU A 108 6.17 -10.11 -10.79
N MET A 109 5.57 -10.98 -9.98
CA MET A 109 6.24 -12.14 -9.40
C MET A 109 6.70 -13.13 -10.49
N GLU A 110 5.85 -13.41 -11.48
CA GLU A 110 6.20 -14.25 -12.62
C GLU A 110 7.40 -13.68 -13.41
N GLY A 111 7.36 -12.35 -13.70
CA GLY A 111 8.46 -11.67 -14.37
C GLY A 111 9.75 -11.66 -13.54
N GLY A 112 9.64 -11.36 -12.25
CA GLY A 112 10.78 -11.35 -11.33
C GLY A 112 11.42 -12.71 -11.18
N GLY A 113 10.63 -13.78 -11.15
CA GLY A 113 11.12 -15.15 -11.09
C GLY A 113 11.99 -15.53 -12.31
N ALA A 114 11.67 -15.02 -13.49
CA ALA A 114 12.44 -15.26 -14.70
C ALA A 114 13.86 -14.67 -14.64
N HIS A 115 14.08 -13.64 -13.84
CA HIS A 115 15.35 -12.92 -13.70
C HIS A 115 15.97 -13.06 -12.30
N LEU A 116 15.40 -13.89 -11.43
CA LEU A 116 15.81 -14.09 -10.03
C LEU A 116 15.83 -12.78 -9.21
N GLN A 117 14.92 -11.86 -9.53
CA GLN A 117 14.76 -10.58 -8.83
C GLN A 117 14.13 -10.80 -7.46
N HIS A 118 14.48 -9.95 -6.50
CA HIS A 118 13.76 -9.86 -5.23
C HIS A 118 12.44 -9.15 -5.45
N VAL A 119 11.30 -9.79 -5.13
CA VAL A 119 9.96 -9.20 -5.33
C VAL A 119 9.26 -9.07 -3.99
N PHE A 120 8.92 -7.82 -3.62
CA PHE A 120 8.22 -7.47 -2.39
C PHE A 120 6.82 -6.96 -2.76
N LEU A 121 5.80 -7.70 -2.33
CA LEU A 121 4.41 -7.46 -2.72
C LEU A 121 3.55 -7.10 -1.51
N GLU A 122 2.91 -5.94 -1.55
CA GLU A 122 1.81 -5.54 -0.69
C GLU A 122 0.54 -5.48 -1.54
N LEU A 123 -0.43 -6.33 -1.25
CA LEU A 123 -1.56 -6.58 -2.15
C LEU A 123 -2.89 -6.25 -1.46
N GLY A 124 -3.99 -6.57 -2.12
CA GLY A 124 -5.31 -6.39 -1.56
C GLY A 124 -5.58 -7.35 -0.39
N GLY A 125 -6.43 -6.92 0.53
CA GLY A 125 -6.84 -7.68 1.70
C GLY A 125 -8.35 -7.88 1.76
N ASN A 126 -8.78 -8.72 2.68
CA ASN A 126 -10.17 -8.96 3.04
C ASN A 126 -10.26 -9.21 4.55
N ASP A 127 -9.92 -8.17 5.29
CA ASP A 127 -9.67 -8.25 6.72
C ASP A 127 -10.93 -8.58 7.50
N PRO A 128 -10.88 -9.56 8.41
CA PRO A 128 -12.00 -9.89 9.28
C PRO A 128 -12.07 -8.91 10.46
N TYR A 129 -13.25 -8.45 10.77
CA TYR A 129 -13.58 -7.73 11.98
C TYR A 129 -14.36 -8.64 12.91
N VAL A 130 -13.75 -9.08 14.01
CA VAL A 130 -14.32 -10.08 14.92
C VAL A 130 -14.92 -9.40 16.13
N VAL A 131 -16.18 -9.69 16.45
CA VAL A 131 -16.92 -9.11 17.59
C VAL A 131 -17.49 -10.21 18.47
N PHE A 132 -16.98 -10.32 19.69
CA PHE A 132 -17.51 -11.21 20.73
C PHE A 132 -18.58 -10.49 21.56
N ASP A 133 -19.41 -11.23 22.27
CA ASP A 133 -20.48 -10.69 23.13
C ASP A 133 -19.97 -9.93 24.36
N SER A 134 -18.72 -10.13 24.73
CA SER A 134 -18.03 -9.38 25.79
C SER A 134 -17.51 -8.01 25.31
N ALA A 135 -17.62 -7.69 24.02
CA ALA A 135 -17.17 -6.40 23.48
C ALA A 135 -18.10 -5.26 23.92
N ASP A 136 -17.51 -4.09 24.16
CA ASP A 136 -18.27 -2.84 24.23
C ASP A 136 -18.91 -2.55 22.87
N MET A 137 -20.23 -2.55 22.80
CA MET A 137 -20.97 -2.42 21.57
C MET A 137 -20.79 -1.07 20.88
N ASP A 138 -20.68 0.03 21.64
CA ASP A 138 -20.52 1.37 21.11
C ASP A 138 -19.14 1.53 20.48
N VAL A 139 -18.11 1.03 21.16
CA VAL A 139 -16.75 0.99 20.64
C VAL A 139 -16.66 0.09 19.40
N ALA A 140 -17.25 -1.11 19.45
CA ALA A 140 -17.21 -2.05 18.34
C ALA A 140 -17.88 -1.48 17.07
N VAL A 141 -19.05 -0.83 17.21
CA VAL A 141 -19.74 -0.21 16.07
C VAL A 141 -18.97 1.00 15.53
N SER A 142 -18.49 1.88 16.42
CA SER A 142 -17.72 3.07 16.03
C SER A 142 -16.45 2.69 15.26
N GLN A 143 -15.67 1.72 15.76
CA GLN A 143 -14.46 1.23 15.10
C GLN A 143 -14.77 0.51 13.78
N ALA A 144 -15.89 -0.21 13.71
CA ALA A 144 -16.34 -0.87 12.48
C ALA A 144 -16.65 0.14 11.38
N ILE A 145 -17.35 1.24 11.72
CA ILE A 145 -17.66 2.32 10.79
C ILE A 145 -16.37 3.01 10.35
N GLY A 146 -15.53 3.45 11.29
CA GLY A 146 -14.27 4.12 10.98
C GLY A 146 -13.36 3.28 10.09
N GLY A 147 -13.13 2.01 10.44
CA GLY A 147 -12.29 1.11 9.65
C GLY A 147 -12.85 0.79 8.26
N ARG A 148 -14.19 0.87 8.07
CA ARG A 148 -14.79 0.67 6.73
C ARG A 148 -14.77 1.93 5.88
N THR A 149 -14.92 3.10 6.50
CA THR A 149 -15.08 4.37 5.78
C THR A 149 -13.76 5.14 5.62
N TRP A 150 -12.72 4.75 6.33
CA TRP A 150 -11.39 5.36 6.21
C TRP A 150 -10.93 5.41 4.76
N ASN A 151 -10.49 6.58 4.31
CA ASN A 151 -10.09 6.86 2.94
C ASN A 151 -11.16 6.42 1.90
N ALA A 152 -12.44 6.65 2.19
CA ALA A 152 -13.59 6.18 1.38
C ALA A 152 -13.61 4.65 1.16
N GLY A 153 -13.02 3.88 2.09
CA GLY A 153 -12.90 2.42 2.00
C GLY A 153 -11.83 1.92 1.04
N GLN A 154 -11.03 2.81 0.47
CA GLN A 154 -9.94 2.50 -0.48
C GLN A 154 -8.66 2.08 0.27
N THR A 155 -8.77 1.11 1.15
CA THR A 155 -7.72 0.66 2.06
C THR A 155 -7.57 -0.85 1.97
N CYS A 156 -6.34 -1.34 1.87
CA CYS A 156 -6.05 -2.78 1.82
C CYS A 156 -6.54 -3.51 3.08
N CYS A 157 -6.34 -2.90 4.26
CA CYS A 157 -6.75 -3.40 5.57
C CYS A 157 -8.16 -2.95 6.00
N ALA A 158 -8.99 -2.40 5.11
CA ALA A 158 -10.39 -2.10 5.45
C ALA A 158 -11.14 -3.37 5.85
N ASN A 159 -11.88 -3.31 6.96
CA ASN A 159 -12.75 -4.41 7.38
C ASN A 159 -13.83 -4.67 6.32
N LYS A 160 -13.77 -5.85 5.71
CA LYS A 160 -14.67 -6.28 4.64
C LYS A 160 -15.58 -7.43 5.07
N ARG A 161 -15.20 -8.13 6.16
CA ARG A 161 -15.98 -9.24 6.74
C ARG A 161 -16.20 -8.97 8.22
N PHE A 162 -17.47 -8.96 8.63
CA PHE A 162 -17.84 -8.83 10.03
C PHE A 162 -18.23 -10.19 10.57
N LEU A 163 -17.43 -10.75 11.49
CA LEU A 163 -17.64 -12.02 12.16
C LEU A 163 -18.16 -11.73 13.57
N VAL A 164 -19.47 -11.73 13.72
CA VAL A 164 -20.16 -11.31 14.94
C VAL A 164 -20.77 -12.50 15.65
N GLN A 165 -20.53 -12.62 16.96
CA GLN A 165 -21.11 -13.68 17.77
C GLN A 165 -22.65 -13.65 17.69
N ASN A 166 -23.27 -14.82 17.60
CA ASN A 166 -24.66 -14.93 17.16
C ASN A 166 -25.68 -14.20 18.04
N ASN A 167 -25.46 -14.20 19.37
CA ASN A 167 -26.36 -13.56 20.34
C ASN A 167 -26.40 -12.02 20.25
N ILE A 168 -25.35 -11.38 19.71
CA ILE A 168 -25.28 -9.92 19.54
C ILE A 168 -25.38 -9.49 18.07
N ARG A 169 -25.41 -10.41 17.13
CA ARG A 169 -25.36 -10.13 15.69
C ARG A 169 -26.42 -9.14 15.22
N GLN A 170 -27.67 -9.32 15.66
CA GLN A 170 -28.75 -8.46 15.23
C GLN A 170 -28.53 -7.01 15.71
N ALA A 171 -28.27 -6.82 17.00
CA ALA A 171 -28.06 -5.50 17.59
C ALA A 171 -26.85 -4.78 16.97
N PHE A 172 -25.75 -5.52 16.74
CA PHE A 172 -24.56 -4.98 16.07
C PHE A 172 -24.89 -4.53 14.64
N THR A 173 -25.60 -5.37 13.87
CA THR A 173 -25.95 -5.07 12.47
C THR A 173 -26.84 -3.84 12.37
N GLU A 174 -27.88 -3.74 13.21
CA GLU A 174 -28.80 -2.60 13.22
C GLU A 174 -28.05 -1.29 13.51
N ARG A 175 -27.21 -1.28 14.54
CA ARG A 175 -26.40 -0.11 14.92
C ARG A 175 -25.35 0.24 13.83
N LEU A 176 -24.70 -0.75 13.25
CA LEU A 176 -23.73 -0.53 12.17
C LEU A 176 -24.40 0.10 10.95
N VAL A 177 -25.56 -0.43 10.53
CA VAL A 177 -26.32 0.10 9.38
C VAL A 177 -26.79 1.53 9.65
N GLN A 178 -27.29 1.80 10.86
CA GLN A 178 -27.69 3.14 11.24
C GLN A 178 -26.49 4.10 11.20
N GLY A 179 -25.38 3.76 11.86
CA GLY A 179 -24.20 4.61 11.89
C GLY A 179 -23.59 4.86 10.50
N LEU A 180 -23.60 3.85 9.61
CA LEU A 180 -23.16 4.04 8.21
C LEU A 180 -24.08 5.01 7.42
N ARG A 181 -25.38 5.04 7.71
CA ARG A 181 -26.29 6.01 7.08
C ARG A 181 -26.06 7.46 7.54
N GLU A 182 -25.52 7.63 8.72
CA GLU A 182 -25.21 8.94 9.29
C GLU A 182 -23.84 9.48 8.84
N VAL A 183 -23.01 8.65 8.19
CA VAL A 183 -21.71 9.06 7.66
C VAL A 183 -21.90 10.14 6.60
N LYS A 184 -21.34 11.32 6.84
CA LYS A 184 -21.42 12.45 5.90
C LYS A 184 -20.49 12.21 4.72
N MET A 185 -21.07 12.12 3.55
CA MET A 185 -20.37 12.05 2.27
C MET A 185 -20.45 13.42 1.58
N GLY A 186 -19.35 13.88 0.97
CA GLY A 186 -19.36 15.19 0.31
C GLY A 186 -18.00 15.68 -0.16
N ASP A 187 -17.91 17.00 -0.29
CA ASP A 187 -16.68 17.70 -0.67
C ASP A 187 -15.60 17.51 0.40
N PRO A 188 -14.43 16.95 0.03
CA PRO A 188 -13.34 16.70 0.98
C PRO A 188 -12.70 17.97 1.55
N MET A 189 -13.00 19.14 1.01
CA MET A 189 -12.56 20.43 1.54
C MET A 189 -13.40 20.93 2.70
N GLN A 190 -14.52 20.28 3.03
CA GLN A 190 -15.33 20.59 4.20
C GLN A 190 -14.85 19.76 5.39
N GLU A 191 -14.66 20.42 6.55
CA GLU A 191 -14.09 19.79 7.76
C GLU A 191 -14.94 18.63 8.31
N ASP A 192 -16.26 18.67 8.11
CA ASP A 192 -17.20 17.68 8.59
C ASP A 192 -17.48 16.53 7.59
N THR A 193 -16.84 16.54 6.43
CA THR A 193 -16.92 15.42 5.47
C THR A 193 -16.08 14.24 5.94
N VAL A 194 -16.73 13.10 6.15
CA VAL A 194 -16.08 11.84 6.56
C VAL A 194 -15.64 11.01 5.34
N VAL A 195 -16.46 10.98 4.29
CA VAL A 195 -16.19 10.23 3.07
C VAL A 195 -16.18 11.19 1.88
N GLY A 196 -15.02 11.36 1.30
CA GLY A 196 -14.82 12.09 0.05
C GLY A 196 -15.09 11.22 -1.20
N PRO A 197 -14.73 11.72 -2.39
CA PRO A 197 -14.90 10.96 -3.63
C PRO A 197 -13.93 9.76 -3.70
N LEU A 198 -14.31 8.76 -4.48
CA LEU A 198 -13.38 7.74 -4.95
C LEU A 198 -12.40 8.35 -5.97
N ILE A 199 -11.24 7.74 -6.13
CA ILE A 199 -10.16 8.27 -6.97
C ILE A 199 -10.57 8.43 -8.44
N ASN A 200 -11.40 7.53 -8.95
CA ASN A 200 -11.93 7.57 -10.31
C ASN A 200 -13.20 6.72 -10.46
N GLU A 201 -13.87 6.84 -11.61
CA GLU A 201 -15.11 6.09 -11.90
C GLU A 201 -14.92 4.57 -11.94
N GLN A 202 -13.72 4.09 -12.28
CA GLN A 202 -13.46 2.65 -12.33
C GLN A 202 -13.51 2.03 -10.94
N GLN A 203 -13.13 2.77 -9.91
CA GLN A 203 -13.22 2.31 -8.52
C GLN A 203 -14.65 2.41 -7.95
N ALA A 204 -15.54 3.12 -8.62
CA ALA A 204 -16.95 3.21 -8.26
C ALA A 204 -17.81 2.05 -8.81
N LYS A 205 -17.31 1.28 -9.77
CA LYS A 205 -17.95 0.12 -10.41
C LYS A 205 -17.56 -1.19 -9.74
#